data_8cd7d1f4721f795a01132821a7c75e09
#
_entry.id   8cd7d1f4721f795a01132821a7c75e09
#
_cell.length_a   1.000
_cell.length_b   1.000
_cell.length_c   1.000
_cell.angle_alpha   90.00
_cell.angle_beta   90.00
_cell.angle_gamma   90.00
#
_symmetry.space_group_name_H-M   'P 1'
#
loop_
_entity.id
_entity.type
_entity.pdbx_description
1 polymer ?
#
loop_
_entity_poly.entity_id
_entity_poly.type
_entity_poly.pdbx_seq_one_letter_code
_entity_poly.pdbx_strand_id
1 'polypeptide(L)'
;SFPTRRSSDLFNRAFARAGLDQSVVRLSLMIGEDVLCASGSGATTGLYTACGYFESLPTEVNMGFGSHYLQRFGSAAPALNNIGESCYEGLLLLTALAQTARSLEVAAIDRARSNVAYQGPRGEVVMRGAHTRQPVYLASADQLEFDVIAELTP
;
A
#
# COMPACT_ATOMS: atom_id res chain seq x y z
N SER A 1 -14.06 -7.69 -15.02
CA SER A 1 -12.65 -7.36 -14.80
C SER A 1 -12.42 -5.89 -15.18
N PHE A 2 -11.95 -5.09 -14.27
CA PHE A 2 -11.72 -3.66 -14.52
C PHE A 2 -10.52 -3.49 -15.47
N PRO A 3 -10.64 -2.67 -16.52
CA PRO A 3 -9.58 -2.50 -17.53
C PRO A 3 -8.30 -1.83 -17.03
N THR A 4 -8.32 -1.22 -15.86
CA THR A 4 -7.20 -0.45 -15.30
C THR A 4 -5.97 -1.29 -14.90
N ARG A 5 -6.12 -2.55 -14.48
CA ARG A 5 -4.99 -3.43 -14.16
C ARG A 5 -4.14 -3.78 -15.39
N ARG A 6 -4.78 -3.97 -16.55
CA ARG A 6 -4.08 -4.36 -17.79
C ARG A 6 -3.27 -3.24 -18.43
N SER A 7 -3.51 -1.97 -18.12
CA SER A 7 -2.79 -0.87 -18.74
C SER A 7 -1.39 -0.67 -18.18
N SER A 8 -1.21 -0.78 -16.86
CA SER A 8 0.09 -0.55 -16.22
C SER A 8 1.08 -1.67 -16.48
N ASP A 9 0.66 -2.95 -16.42
CA ASP A 9 1.52 -4.08 -16.75
C ASP A 9 1.88 -4.12 -18.23
N LEU A 10 0.93 -3.83 -19.11
CA LEU A 10 1.18 -3.73 -20.57
C LEU A 10 2.14 -2.59 -20.90
N PHE A 11 1.98 -1.44 -20.25
CA PHE A 11 2.90 -0.32 -20.41
C PHE A 11 4.32 -0.70 -19.99
N ASN A 12 4.49 -1.27 -18.80
CA ASN A 12 5.81 -1.68 -18.30
C ASN A 12 6.49 -2.69 -19.23
N ARG A 13 5.76 -3.68 -19.73
CA ARG A 13 6.29 -4.65 -20.70
C ARG A 13 6.67 -4.00 -22.04
N ALA A 14 5.85 -3.08 -22.54
CA ALA A 14 6.14 -2.36 -23.78
C ALA A 14 7.36 -1.45 -23.63
N PHE A 15 7.49 -0.78 -22.47
CA PHE A 15 8.61 0.07 -22.13
C PHE A 15 9.93 -0.71 -22.08
N ALA A 16 9.94 -1.88 -21.41
CA ALA A 16 11.10 -2.77 -21.38
C ALA A 16 11.45 -3.34 -22.76
N ARG A 17 10.45 -3.78 -23.55
CA ARG A 17 10.68 -4.24 -24.94
C ARG A 17 11.29 -3.18 -25.84
N ALA A 18 11.01 -1.91 -25.57
CA ALA A 18 11.61 -0.79 -26.29
C ALA A 18 13.03 -0.46 -25.81
N GLY A 19 13.54 -1.16 -24.79
CA GLY A 19 14.87 -0.91 -24.17
C GLY A 19 14.96 0.40 -23.40
N LEU A 20 13.83 1.06 -23.12
CA LEU A 20 13.79 2.34 -22.43
C LEU A 20 14.10 2.25 -20.95
N ASP A 21 13.87 1.09 -20.34
CA ASP A 21 14.17 0.78 -18.94
C ASP A 21 15.65 0.81 -18.60
N GLN A 22 16.53 0.78 -19.61
CA GLN A 22 17.98 0.90 -19.43
C GLN A 22 18.46 2.35 -19.31
N SER A 23 17.65 3.32 -19.72
CA SER A 23 18.05 4.73 -19.80
C SER A 23 17.08 5.71 -19.18
N VAL A 24 15.85 5.28 -18.88
CA VAL A 24 14.78 6.14 -18.35
C VAL A 24 14.21 5.54 -17.07
N VAL A 25 14.25 6.32 -16.01
CA VAL A 25 13.62 5.97 -14.72
C VAL A 25 12.12 6.26 -14.78
N ARG A 26 11.33 5.36 -14.22
CA ARG A 26 9.87 5.52 -14.07
C ARG A 26 9.51 5.72 -12.61
N LEU A 27 8.69 6.71 -12.31
CA LEU A 27 8.08 6.90 -11.00
C LEU A 27 6.57 6.74 -11.11
N SER A 28 6.00 5.92 -10.25
CA SER A 28 4.55 5.70 -10.15
C SER A 28 4.06 6.04 -8.74
N LEU A 29 2.78 6.38 -8.63
CA LEU A 29 2.07 6.54 -7.34
C LEU A 29 1.01 5.44 -7.12
N MET A 30 0.88 4.50 -8.06
CA MET A 30 -0.23 3.54 -8.10
C MET A 30 0.20 2.09 -8.38
N ILE A 31 1.48 1.84 -8.62
CA ILE A 31 1.96 0.48 -8.88
C ILE A 31 2.29 -0.20 -7.55
N GLY A 32 1.64 -1.32 -7.30
CA GLY A 32 1.88 -2.20 -6.17
C GLY A 32 2.38 -3.57 -6.61
N GLU A 33 2.53 -4.47 -5.67
CA GLU A 33 3.06 -5.83 -5.84
C GLU A 33 2.29 -6.65 -6.88
N ASP A 34 0.97 -6.49 -6.94
CA ASP A 34 0.13 -7.16 -7.92
C ASP A 34 0.44 -6.74 -9.36
N VAL A 35 0.85 -5.50 -9.58
CA VAL A 35 1.27 -5.01 -10.89
C VAL A 35 2.67 -5.48 -11.25
N LEU A 36 3.60 -5.59 -10.27
CA LEU A 36 4.91 -6.20 -10.50
C LEU A 36 4.75 -7.65 -10.96
N CYS A 37 3.97 -8.45 -10.22
CA CYS A 37 3.68 -9.83 -10.58
C CYS A 37 3.07 -9.94 -11.98
N ALA A 38 2.14 -9.06 -12.34
CA ALA A 38 1.53 -9.04 -13.66
C ALA A 38 2.49 -8.58 -14.76
N SER A 39 3.40 -7.66 -14.48
CA SER A 39 4.40 -7.15 -15.43
C SER A 39 5.49 -8.18 -15.74
N GLY A 40 5.86 -8.97 -14.74
CA GLY A 40 7.00 -9.91 -14.79
C GLY A 40 8.33 -9.22 -14.52
N SER A 41 9.29 -9.99 -13.99
CA SER A 41 10.59 -9.50 -13.52
C SER A 41 11.40 -8.73 -14.57
N GLY A 42 11.27 -9.09 -15.84
CA GLY A 42 11.96 -8.43 -16.96
C GLY A 42 11.41 -7.05 -17.34
N ALA A 43 10.38 -6.53 -16.65
CA ALA A 43 9.75 -5.25 -16.97
C ALA A 43 9.78 -4.23 -15.80
N THR A 44 10.57 -4.52 -14.77
CA THR A 44 10.58 -3.74 -13.51
C THR A 44 11.85 -2.90 -13.31
N THR A 45 12.88 -3.09 -14.13
CA THR A 45 14.13 -2.32 -14.07
C THR A 45 13.85 -0.82 -14.16
N GLY A 46 14.43 -0.03 -13.24
CA GLY A 46 14.28 1.43 -13.19
C GLY A 46 12.86 1.91 -12.83
N LEU A 47 12.04 1.05 -12.23
CA LEU A 47 10.72 1.39 -11.75
C LEU A 47 10.77 1.73 -10.25
N TYR A 48 10.28 2.91 -9.91
CA TYR A 48 10.10 3.38 -8.54
C TYR A 48 8.62 3.61 -8.26
N THR A 49 8.21 3.43 -7.02
CA THR A 49 6.84 3.72 -6.59
C THR A 49 6.85 4.45 -5.25
N ALA A 50 6.02 5.49 -5.12
CA ALA A 50 5.76 6.15 -3.85
C ALA A 50 4.31 5.89 -3.44
N CYS A 51 4.11 5.20 -2.32
CA CYS A 51 2.77 4.93 -1.76
C CYS A 51 2.81 4.70 -0.25
N GLY A 52 1.65 4.53 0.34
CA GLY A 52 1.50 4.41 1.80
C GLY A 52 1.84 3.04 2.36
N TYR A 53 1.95 2.00 1.54
CA TYR A 53 2.20 0.64 2.01
C TYR A 53 2.94 -0.20 0.96
N PHE A 54 3.86 -1.03 1.44
CA PHE A 54 4.50 -2.13 0.72
C PHE A 54 4.50 -3.39 1.58
N GLU A 55 4.31 -4.55 0.97
CA GLU A 55 4.36 -5.84 1.66
C GLU A 55 5.70 -6.08 2.37
N SER A 56 6.79 -5.53 1.82
CA SER A 56 8.16 -5.62 2.32
C SER A 56 8.49 -4.68 3.49
N LEU A 57 7.54 -3.90 4.02
CA LEU A 57 7.79 -3.00 5.16
C LEU A 57 8.28 -3.80 6.39
N PRO A 58 9.46 -3.46 6.97
CA PRO A 58 10.11 -4.25 8.01
C PRO A 58 9.57 -3.90 9.43
N THR A 59 8.26 -3.76 9.58
CA THR A 59 7.63 -3.49 10.88
C THR A 59 7.02 -4.76 11.47
N GLU A 60 7.05 -4.90 12.80
CA GLU A 60 6.42 -6.04 13.48
C GLU A 60 4.92 -6.15 13.14
N VAL A 61 4.24 -5.01 13.07
CA VAL A 61 2.80 -4.96 12.74
C VAL A 61 2.56 -5.49 11.33
N ASN A 62 3.40 -5.09 10.36
CA ASN A 62 3.29 -5.58 8.98
C ASN A 62 3.60 -7.09 8.89
N MET A 63 4.66 -7.55 9.54
CA MET A 63 4.99 -8.99 9.56
C MET A 63 3.86 -9.82 10.18
N GLY A 64 3.27 -9.36 11.28
CA GLY A 64 2.10 -9.98 11.88
C GLY A 64 0.89 -10.01 10.94
N PHE A 65 0.61 -8.89 10.27
CA PHE A 65 -0.47 -8.77 9.30
C PHE A 65 -0.29 -9.74 8.13
N GLY A 66 0.90 -9.78 7.51
CA GLY A 66 1.22 -10.72 6.43
C GLY A 66 1.10 -12.19 6.86
N SER A 67 1.56 -12.53 8.07
CA SER A 67 1.42 -13.87 8.64
C SER A 67 -0.03 -14.28 8.81
N HIS A 68 -0.87 -13.41 9.37
CA HIS A 68 -2.31 -13.67 9.53
C HIS A 68 -3.02 -13.78 8.17
N TYR A 69 -2.62 -12.95 7.20
CA TYR A 69 -3.16 -13.01 5.84
C TYR A 69 -2.87 -14.36 5.19
N LEU A 70 -1.63 -14.83 5.25
CA LEU A 70 -1.24 -16.14 4.70
C LEU A 70 -1.91 -17.32 5.43
N GLN A 71 -2.04 -17.25 6.76
CA GLN A 71 -2.77 -18.26 7.53
C GLN A 71 -4.25 -18.33 7.13
N ARG A 72 -4.86 -17.18 6.84
CA ARG A 72 -6.30 -17.11 6.51
C ARG A 72 -6.62 -17.51 5.08
N PHE A 73 -5.77 -17.15 4.12
CA PHE A 73 -6.05 -17.28 2.69
C PHE A 73 -5.15 -18.29 1.97
N GLY A 74 -4.09 -18.77 2.62
CA GLY A 74 -3.16 -19.77 2.09
C GLY A 74 -2.17 -19.17 1.08
N SER A 75 -1.31 -20.04 0.54
CA SER A 75 -0.23 -19.66 -0.39
C SER A 75 -0.72 -19.21 -1.78
N ALA A 76 -1.99 -19.44 -2.10
CA ALA A 76 -2.60 -18.95 -3.34
C ALA A 76 -3.24 -17.56 -3.20
N ALA A 77 -3.11 -16.94 -2.02
CA ALA A 77 -3.59 -15.58 -1.79
C ALA A 77 -2.91 -14.59 -2.76
N PRO A 78 -3.64 -13.59 -3.29
CA PRO A 78 -3.02 -12.50 -4.02
C PRO A 78 -1.97 -11.77 -3.16
N ALA A 79 -0.93 -11.23 -3.80
CA ALA A 79 0.04 -10.40 -3.10
C ALA A 79 -0.66 -9.22 -2.38
N LEU A 80 -0.23 -8.95 -1.17
CA LEU A 80 -0.65 -7.75 -0.44
C LEU A 80 -0.18 -6.52 -1.22
N ASN A 81 -1.02 -5.50 -1.25
CA ASN A 81 -0.69 -4.23 -1.90
C ASN A 81 -1.35 -3.07 -1.15
N ASN A 82 -0.93 -1.85 -1.47
CA ASN A 82 -1.41 -0.63 -0.82
C ASN A 82 -2.96 -0.49 -0.84
N ILE A 83 -3.64 -0.96 -1.87
CA ILE A 83 -5.11 -0.84 -1.96
C ILE A 83 -5.80 -1.84 -1.04
N GLY A 84 -5.36 -3.11 -1.07
CA GLY A 84 -5.90 -4.16 -0.21
C GLY A 84 -5.67 -3.87 1.27
N GLU A 85 -4.46 -3.43 1.60
CA GLU A 85 -4.10 -3.03 2.96
C GLU A 85 -4.92 -1.81 3.42
N SER A 86 -5.14 -0.80 2.57
CA SER A 86 -5.98 0.35 2.89
C SER A 86 -7.43 -0.03 3.19
N CYS A 87 -7.97 -1.08 2.58
CA CYS A 87 -9.29 -1.61 2.94
C CYS A 87 -9.30 -2.19 4.36
N TYR A 88 -8.24 -2.91 4.74
CA TYR A 88 -8.08 -3.42 6.10
C TYR A 88 -7.95 -2.28 7.12
N GLU A 89 -7.08 -1.32 6.86
CA GLU A 89 -6.89 -0.16 7.74
C GLU A 89 -8.14 0.73 7.86
N GLY A 90 -8.96 0.80 6.82
CA GLY A 90 -10.25 1.48 6.90
C GLY A 90 -11.15 0.93 8.01
N LEU A 91 -11.10 -0.40 8.25
CA LEU A 91 -11.82 -1.02 9.35
C LEU A 91 -11.15 -0.76 10.71
N LEU A 92 -9.82 -0.71 10.76
CA LEU A 92 -9.09 -0.31 11.98
C LEU A 92 -9.43 1.13 12.36
N LEU A 93 -9.43 2.04 11.40
CA LEU A 93 -9.81 3.44 11.61
C LEU A 93 -11.25 3.56 12.12
N LEU A 94 -12.20 2.87 11.49
CA LEU A 94 -13.60 2.88 11.93
C LEU A 94 -13.73 2.34 13.37
N THR A 95 -13.00 1.29 13.70
CA THR A 95 -12.99 0.71 15.05
C THR A 95 -12.43 1.71 16.06
N ALA A 96 -11.30 2.34 15.77
CA ALA A 96 -10.69 3.35 16.65
C ALA A 96 -11.60 4.57 16.85
N LEU A 97 -12.28 5.02 15.79
CA LEU A 97 -13.27 6.09 15.85
C LEU A 97 -14.46 5.73 16.75
N ALA A 98 -15.04 4.54 16.55
CA ALA A 98 -16.18 4.08 17.34
C ALA A 98 -15.82 3.90 18.83
N GLN A 99 -14.64 3.37 19.12
CA GLN A 99 -14.13 3.24 20.48
C GLN A 99 -13.93 4.60 21.15
N THR A 100 -13.32 5.55 20.46
CA THR A 100 -13.11 6.92 20.97
C THR A 100 -14.44 7.64 21.19
N ALA A 101 -15.37 7.51 20.26
CA ALA A 101 -16.71 8.10 20.35
C ALA A 101 -17.60 7.38 21.38
N ARG A 102 -17.27 6.13 21.75
CA ARG A 102 -18.14 5.20 22.51
C ARG A 102 -19.55 5.08 21.93
N SER A 103 -19.64 5.16 20.59
CA SER A 103 -20.89 5.20 19.85
C SER A 103 -20.67 4.83 18.39
N LEU A 104 -21.69 4.30 17.75
CA LEU A 104 -21.74 4.12 16.30
C LEU A 104 -22.52 5.23 15.58
N GLU A 105 -23.04 6.20 16.33
CA GLU A 105 -23.74 7.34 15.76
C GLU A 105 -22.77 8.27 15.01
N VAL A 106 -23.11 8.60 13.75
CA VAL A 106 -22.25 9.40 12.87
C VAL A 106 -21.84 10.73 13.50
N ALA A 107 -22.77 11.41 14.15
CA ALA A 107 -22.48 12.70 14.80
C ALA A 107 -21.53 12.58 16.01
N ALA A 108 -21.53 11.44 16.72
CA ALA A 108 -20.60 11.17 17.80
C ALA A 108 -19.20 10.86 17.26
N ILE A 109 -19.10 10.03 16.23
CA ILE A 109 -17.87 9.71 15.52
C ILE A 109 -17.24 10.98 14.96
N ASP A 110 -18.02 11.84 14.31
CA ASP A 110 -17.52 13.09 13.72
C ASP A 110 -16.90 14.03 14.77
N ARG A 111 -17.49 14.11 15.96
CA ARG A 111 -16.91 14.89 17.08
C ARG A 111 -15.63 14.28 17.63
N ALA A 112 -15.50 12.96 17.62
CA ALA A 112 -14.36 12.23 18.18
C ALA A 112 -13.12 12.20 17.26
N ARG A 113 -13.29 12.44 15.97
CA ARG A 113 -12.28 12.21 14.93
C ARG A 113 -10.94 12.91 15.13
N SER A 114 -10.91 14.05 15.83
CA SER A 114 -9.67 14.83 16.02
C SER A 114 -8.69 14.21 17.04
N ASN A 115 -9.08 13.15 17.75
CA ASN A 115 -8.29 12.51 18.81
C ASN A 115 -8.02 11.03 18.53
N VAL A 116 -8.02 10.63 17.28
CA VAL A 116 -7.87 9.23 16.88
C VAL A 116 -6.51 9.01 16.24
N ALA A 117 -5.78 8.05 16.79
CA ALA A 117 -4.56 7.51 16.22
C ALA A 117 -4.54 5.99 16.41
N TYR A 118 -3.89 5.27 15.50
CA TYR A 118 -3.67 3.83 15.63
C TYR A 118 -2.38 3.40 14.94
N GLN A 119 -1.90 2.21 15.29
CA GLN A 119 -0.79 1.54 14.60
C GLN A 119 -1.37 0.52 13.61
N GLY A 120 -1.07 0.72 12.34
CA GLY A 120 -1.43 -0.21 11.26
C GLY A 120 -0.21 -0.85 10.62
N PRO A 121 -0.40 -1.75 9.62
CA PRO A 121 0.70 -2.36 8.88
C PRO A 121 1.64 -1.34 8.24
N ARG A 122 1.11 -0.20 7.79
CA ARG A 122 1.91 0.90 7.20
C ARG A 122 2.63 1.77 8.24
N GLY A 123 2.33 1.65 9.53
CA GLY A 123 2.85 2.49 10.61
C GLY A 123 1.76 3.27 11.32
N GLU A 124 2.16 4.37 11.97
CA GLU A 124 1.22 5.22 12.70
C GLU A 124 0.32 6.03 11.76
N VAL A 125 -0.99 5.95 12.00
CA VAL A 125 -2.00 6.76 11.32
C VAL A 125 -2.70 7.65 12.33
N VAL A 126 -2.75 8.95 12.07
CA VAL A 126 -3.32 9.97 12.96
C VAL A 126 -4.38 10.76 12.21
N MET A 127 -5.59 10.87 12.78
CA MET A 127 -6.63 11.76 12.25
C MET A 127 -6.26 13.23 12.48
N ARG A 128 -6.42 14.02 11.44
CA ARG A 128 -6.28 15.49 11.46
C ARG A 128 -7.52 16.12 10.80
N GLY A 129 -8.52 16.41 11.59
CA GLY A 129 -9.82 16.86 11.09
C GLY A 129 -10.50 15.77 10.23
N ALA A 130 -10.70 16.02 8.95
CA ALA A 130 -11.29 15.06 7.99
C ALA A 130 -10.22 14.26 7.19
N HIS A 131 -8.95 14.39 7.53
CA HIS A 131 -7.84 13.74 6.83
C HIS A 131 -7.04 12.85 7.78
N THR A 132 -6.36 11.86 7.23
CA THR A 132 -5.35 11.08 7.95
C THR A 132 -3.95 11.57 7.59
N ARG A 133 -3.09 11.72 8.58
CA ARG A 133 -1.64 11.76 8.40
C ARG A 133 -1.11 10.35 8.54
N GLN A 134 -0.35 9.90 7.58
CA GLN A 134 0.22 8.55 7.51
C GLN A 134 1.58 8.57 6.83
N PRO A 135 2.44 7.56 7.05
CA PRO A 135 3.68 7.43 6.30
C PRO A 135 3.43 7.29 4.80
N VAL A 136 4.37 7.81 4.02
CA VAL A 136 4.51 7.54 2.59
C VAL A 136 5.92 7.03 2.37
N TYR A 137 6.05 5.95 1.61
CA TYR A 137 7.32 5.30 1.35
C TYR A 137 7.69 5.42 -0.12
N LEU A 138 8.99 5.56 -0.38
CA LEU A 138 9.57 5.40 -1.71
C LEU A 138 10.22 4.02 -1.78
N ALA A 139 9.91 3.25 -2.82
CA ALA A 139 10.52 1.97 -3.07
C ALA A 139 10.97 1.82 -4.52
N SER A 140 12.01 1.02 -4.75
CA SER A 140 12.42 0.55 -6.07
C SER A 140 11.91 -0.86 -6.29
N ALA A 141 11.51 -1.16 -7.53
CA ALA A 141 11.20 -2.52 -7.91
C ALA A 141 12.50 -3.33 -8.11
N ASP A 142 12.61 -4.45 -7.41
CA ASP A 142 13.61 -5.48 -7.65
C ASP A 142 12.89 -6.78 -8.05
N GLN A 143 12.91 -7.07 -9.34
CA GLN A 143 12.19 -8.19 -9.95
C GLN A 143 10.69 -8.16 -9.64
N LEU A 144 10.20 -8.94 -8.70
CA LEU A 144 8.78 -9.05 -8.33
C LEU A 144 8.47 -8.49 -6.93
N GLU A 145 9.45 -7.87 -6.28
CA GLU A 145 9.34 -7.30 -4.95
C GLU A 145 9.66 -5.81 -4.98
N PHE A 146 9.27 -5.10 -3.93
CA PHE A 146 9.68 -3.72 -3.69
C PHE A 146 10.72 -3.66 -2.58
N ASP A 147 11.84 -3.01 -2.86
CA ASP A 147 12.82 -2.61 -1.87
C ASP A 147 12.51 -1.18 -1.39
N VAL A 148 12.13 -1.05 -0.13
CA VAL A 148 11.78 0.24 0.46
C VAL A 148 13.05 1.03 0.74
N ILE A 149 13.21 2.16 0.03
CA ILE A 149 14.42 3.00 0.06
C ILE A 149 14.32 4.05 1.16
N ALA A 150 13.15 4.66 1.32
CA ALA A 150 12.96 5.78 2.23
C ALA A 150 11.51 5.91 2.69
N GLU A 151 11.32 6.41 3.90
CA GLU A 151 10.07 6.99 4.36
C GLU A 151 10.09 8.49 4.03
N LEU A 152 9.06 8.92 3.32
CA LEU A 152 8.84 10.33 2.97
C LEU A 152 7.87 10.91 4.01
N THR A 153 8.41 11.50 5.06
CA THR A 153 7.61 12.14 6.11
C THR A 153 7.13 13.51 5.64
N PRO A 154 5.83 13.84 5.75
CA PRO A 154 5.33 15.19 5.47
C PRO A 154 5.72 16.18 6.55
#